data_781756cb4663402f7510672b082b435e
#
_entry.id   781756cb4663402f7510672b082b435e
#
_cell.length_a   1.000
_cell.length_b   1.000
_cell.length_c   1.000
_cell.angle_alpha   90.00
_cell.angle_beta   90.00
_cell.angle_gamma   90.00
#
_symmetry.space_group_name_H-M   'P 1'
#
loop_
_entity.id
_entity.type
_entity.pdbx_description
1 polymer ?
#
loop_
_entity_poly.entity_id
_entity_poly.type
_entity_poly.pdbx_seq_one_letter_code
_entity_poly.pdbx_strand_id
1 'polypeptide(L)'
;MTTASALLDRRVATARGKSVLTRTRKTAPREDVGLRMTKPVAKMKSASASAKNSIALLRRPAPFSSAAAGLNGAANPLPDDVLHAMRQFDDRAVLVTGGSGSFGRRFVETLLQHSRARRIIVFSRDEYKHYELQQHLEPLGTERMRFFIGDVRDGDRLEIATREVDYIVHAAALKQVPAAEYNPFECMRTNVTGAENVVRAALRNNVNRVIALSTDKAANPINLYGASKLASDKIFIAANNMAGKTDIRFAVVRYGNVVGSRGSVIPFFRKLVDEGADHLPITDERMTRFWITLQQGVNFVITSFTMMRGGEIFVPKIPSMRIVDLAQCFAPDLPLRVVGIRPGEKLHEVMVTEDDSRLTLELADRYVIEPAFAWWQRAPYTASGAKTVPDGFRFASNTNTDWLDGEGLRRLLAEAF
;
A
#
# COMPACT_ATOMS: atom_id res chain seq x y z
N MET A 1 -58.41 26.10 -10.03
CA MET A 1 -58.69 26.87 -8.83
C MET A 1 -57.33 27.14 -8.23
N THR A 2 -56.76 28.24 -8.61
CA THR A 2 -56.63 29.57 -7.96
C THR A 2 -55.63 29.53 -6.84
N THR A 3 -54.47 30.13 -7.10
CA THR A 3 -53.89 31.46 -6.79
C THR A 3 -53.09 31.45 -5.49
N ALA A 4 -51.95 32.10 -5.22
CA ALA A 4 -51.20 33.23 -5.76
C ALA A 4 -49.87 33.24 -5.01
N SER A 5 -48.70 33.49 -5.55
CA SER A 5 -48.02 34.76 -5.83
C SER A 5 -47.97 35.80 -4.69
N ALA A 6 -46.76 36.12 -4.22
CA ALA A 6 -46.28 37.43 -3.76
C ALA A 6 -44.80 37.30 -3.42
N LEU A 7 -43.87 37.72 -4.18
CA LEU A 7 -43.11 38.98 -4.29
C LEU A 7 -42.84 39.71 -2.97
N LEU A 8 -41.57 39.84 -2.59
CA LEU A 8 -41.02 41.07 -2.02
C LEU A 8 -39.55 41.24 -2.32
N ASP A 9 -39.28 42.12 -3.24
CA ASP A 9 -38.06 42.84 -3.53
C ASP A 9 -37.78 43.85 -2.40
N ARG A 10 -36.55 44.00 -1.97
CA ARG A 10 -36.04 45.29 -1.43
C ARG A 10 -34.54 45.47 -1.66
N ARG A 11 -34.31 46.53 -2.37
CA ARG A 11 -33.12 47.23 -2.81
C ARG A 11 -32.16 47.66 -1.69
N VAL A 12 -30.86 47.52 -1.95
CA VAL A 12 -29.77 48.50 -2.01
C VAL A 12 -29.73 49.64 -0.96
N ALA A 13 -28.64 49.72 -0.24
CA ALA A 13 -28.01 50.99 0.15
C ALA A 13 -26.52 50.85 0.34
N THR A 14 -25.79 51.57 -0.48
CA THR A 14 -24.35 51.85 -0.43
C THR A 14 -24.03 52.80 0.74
N ALA A 15 -22.93 52.52 1.45
CA ALA A 15 -22.23 53.58 2.20
C ALA A 15 -20.70 53.36 2.10
N ARG A 16 -20.04 54.30 1.46
CA ARG A 16 -18.61 54.53 1.46
C ARG A 16 -18.22 55.15 2.81
N GLY A 17 -17.11 54.63 3.41
CA GLY A 17 -16.45 55.27 4.53
C GLY A 17 -14.99 54.91 4.53
N LYS A 18 -14.11 55.82 4.04
CA LYS A 18 -12.67 55.77 4.17
C LYS A 18 -12.27 56.11 5.62
N SER A 19 -11.44 55.29 6.24
CA SER A 19 -10.64 55.74 7.36
C SER A 19 -9.25 55.11 7.27
N VAL A 20 -8.28 55.98 7.03
CA VAL A 20 -6.84 55.74 7.08
C VAL A 20 -6.42 55.79 8.53
N LEU A 21 -5.85 54.72 9.06
CA LEU A 21 -5.12 54.74 10.33
C LEU A 21 -3.75 54.11 10.15
N THR A 22 -2.77 55.01 9.97
CA THR A 22 -1.35 54.76 10.12
C THR A 22 -1.03 54.29 11.55
N ARG A 23 -0.46 53.10 11.71
CA ARG A 23 0.18 52.63 12.93
C ARG A 23 1.65 52.36 12.69
N THR A 24 2.45 53.25 13.28
CA THR A 24 3.89 53.21 13.42
C THR A 24 4.37 51.92 14.08
N ARG A 25 5.30 51.23 13.41
CA ARG A 25 6.08 50.10 13.97
C ARG A 25 7.13 50.65 14.96
N LYS A 26 7.02 50.29 16.24
CA LYS A 26 8.11 50.32 17.17
C LYS A 26 8.91 49.01 17.08
N THR A 27 10.15 49.10 16.71
CA THR A 27 11.16 48.04 16.76
C THR A 27 11.64 47.86 18.19
N ALA A 28 11.55 46.64 18.72
CA ALA A 28 12.25 46.20 19.92
C ALA A 28 13.53 45.42 19.57
N PRO A 29 14.59 45.50 20.39
CA PRO A 29 15.91 44.98 20.02
C PRO A 29 15.98 43.45 20.11
N ARG A 30 16.77 42.89 19.20
CA ARG A 30 17.14 41.44 19.17
C ARG A 30 18.21 41.20 20.23
N GLU A 31 17.93 40.31 21.19
CA GLU A 31 18.95 39.69 22.02
C GLU A 31 19.58 38.53 21.28
N ASP A 32 20.88 38.60 21.18
CA ASP A 32 21.77 37.60 20.56
C ASP A 32 22.11 36.56 21.64
N VAL A 33 21.52 35.35 21.52
CA VAL A 33 21.88 34.21 22.37
C VAL A 33 22.84 33.33 21.61
N GLY A 34 24.13 33.60 21.78
CA GLY A 34 25.22 32.76 21.30
C GLY A 34 25.27 31.43 22.03
N LEU A 35 24.96 30.34 21.36
CA LEU A 35 25.21 28.96 21.81
C LEU A 35 26.65 28.56 21.49
N ARG A 36 27.49 28.58 22.53
CA ARG A 36 28.84 28.00 22.50
C ARG A 36 28.78 26.48 22.44
N MET A 37 29.27 25.90 21.38
CA MET A 37 29.61 24.50 21.30
C MET A 37 30.87 24.20 22.09
N THR A 38 30.79 23.43 23.15
CA THR A 38 31.95 22.83 23.82
C THR A 38 31.96 21.33 23.53
N LYS A 39 32.99 20.87 22.84
CA LYS A 39 33.39 19.43 22.81
C LYS A 39 34.09 19.10 24.15
N PRO A 40 33.99 17.83 24.57
CA PRO A 40 35.23 17.15 24.87
C PRO A 40 35.38 15.81 24.18
N VAL A 41 36.53 15.62 23.60
CA VAL A 41 37.13 14.34 23.18
C VAL A 41 37.59 13.62 24.42
N ALA A 42 37.08 12.42 24.68
CA ALA A 42 37.70 11.48 25.62
C ALA A 42 38.12 10.22 24.84
N LYS A 43 39.41 10.04 24.71
CA LYS A 43 40.08 8.77 24.33
C LYS A 43 39.83 7.74 25.44
N MET A 44 39.28 6.60 25.10
CA MET A 44 39.38 5.40 25.91
C MET A 44 40.05 4.29 25.10
N LYS A 45 41.03 3.72 25.79
CA LYS A 45 41.99 2.71 25.35
C LYS A 45 41.35 1.34 25.14
N SER A 46 41.93 0.63 24.20
CA SER A 46 41.80 -0.81 23.91
C SER A 46 41.68 -1.70 25.14
N ALA A 47 40.69 -2.60 25.14
CA ALA A 47 40.73 -3.86 25.86
C ALA A 47 40.44 -5.00 24.86
N SER A 48 41.28 -5.99 24.95
CA SER A 48 41.57 -7.07 24.05
C SER A 48 40.47 -8.12 23.88
N ALA A 49 40.40 -8.62 22.67
CA ALA A 49 40.20 -10.02 22.23
C ALA A 49 39.75 -11.04 23.30
N SER A 50 38.50 -11.49 23.21
CA SER A 50 38.06 -12.88 23.33
C SER A 50 36.57 -13.01 23.19
N ALA A 51 36.05 -13.12 21.97
CA ALA A 51 34.75 -13.70 21.61
C ALA A 51 34.68 -13.91 20.08
N LYS A 52 35.71 -14.57 19.55
CA LYS A 52 35.61 -15.13 18.19
C LYS A 52 35.40 -16.62 18.37
N ASN A 53 34.15 -17.06 18.26
CA ASN A 53 33.73 -18.36 17.73
C ASN A 53 32.30 -18.69 18.22
N SER A 54 31.27 -18.22 17.53
CA SER A 54 29.96 -18.86 17.45
C SER A 54 29.02 -18.14 16.44
N ILE A 55 29.56 -17.41 15.46
CA ILE A 55 28.73 -16.81 14.37
C ILE A 55 29.10 -17.53 13.07
N ALA A 56 28.79 -18.80 12.99
CA ALA A 56 29.04 -19.58 11.79
C ALA A 56 27.77 -20.36 11.37
N LEU A 57 26.62 -19.70 11.22
CA LEU A 57 25.45 -20.35 10.59
C LEU A 57 24.49 -19.39 9.88
N LEU A 58 24.83 -18.10 9.73
CA LEU A 58 24.17 -17.23 8.77
C LEU A 58 25.27 -16.68 7.84
N ARG A 59 25.52 -17.39 6.73
CA ARG A 59 26.38 -16.88 5.66
C ARG A 59 25.89 -15.49 5.29
N ARG A 60 26.77 -14.50 5.42
CA ARG A 60 26.56 -13.13 4.97
C ARG A 60 25.95 -13.15 3.55
N PRO A 61 24.77 -12.59 3.33
CA PRO A 61 24.45 -12.15 1.99
C PRO A 61 25.36 -10.97 1.68
N ALA A 62 25.99 -11.02 0.53
CA ALA A 62 26.86 -9.95 0.02
C ALA A 62 26.11 -8.61 0.07
N PRO A 63 26.85 -7.47 0.25
CA PRO A 63 26.25 -6.16 0.12
C PRO A 63 25.58 -6.09 -1.26
N PHE A 64 24.43 -5.41 -1.33
CA PHE A 64 23.78 -5.10 -2.60
C PHE A 64 24.75 -4.29 -3.48
N SER A 65 25.71 -4.97 -4.08
CA SER A 65 26.36 -4.47 -5.29
C SER A 65 25.32 -4.63 -6.41
N SER A 66 25.24 -3.65 -7.29
CA SER A 66 24.51 -3.67 -8.54
C SER A 66 25.08 -4.69 -9.52
N ALA A 67 25.32 -5.91 -9.05
CA ALA A 67 25.70 -7.03 -9.89
C ALA A 67 24.47 -7.90 -10.06
N ALA A 68 24.08 -8.08 -11.31
CA ALA A 68 23.10 -9.02 -11.78
C ALA A 68 23.18 -10.35 -11.00
N ALA A 69 22.43 -10.48 -9.90
CA ALA A 69 22.09 -11.78 -9.38
C ALA A 69 21.24 -12.42 -10.46
N GLY A 70 21.79 -13.42 -11.12
CA GLY A 70 21.21 -14.07 -12.27
C GLY A 70 19.78 -14.49 -11.97
N LEU A 71 18.92 -14.28 -12.97
CA LEU A 71 17.52 -14.71 -13.03
C LEU A 71 17.34 -16.24 -12.98
N ASN A 72 18.33 -16.99 -12.47
CA ASN A 72 18.37 -18.46 -12.39
C ASN A 72 18.17 -19.01 -10.98
N GLY A 73 17.65 -18.22 -10.02
CA GLY A 73 16.96 -18.80 -8.88
C GLY A 73 15.64 -19.36 -9.41
N ALA A 74 15.44 -20.68 -9.40
CA ALA A 74 14.19 -21.32 -9.79
C ALA A 74 13.05 -20.64 -9.04
N ALA A 75 12.34 -19.72 -9.71
CA ALA A 75 11.16 -19.10 -9.18
C ALA A 75 10.20 -20.23 -8.86
N ASN A 76 9.72 -20.34 -7.63
CA ASN A 76 8.66 -21.28 -7.30
C ASN A 76 7.54 -21.09 -8.34
N PRO A 77 7.09 -22.17 -9.01
CA PRO A 77 6.07 -22.05 -10.03
C PRO A 77 4.83 -21.37 -9.41
N LEU A 78 4.19 -20.48 -10.19
CA LEU A 78 2.93 -19.89 -9.74
C LEU A 78 1.90 -21.01 -9.50
N PRO A 79 1.02 -20.87 -8.50
CA PRO A 79 -0.10 -21.79 -8.31
C PRO A 79 -0.98 -21.91 -9.57
N ASP A 80 -1.56 -23.07 -9.80
CA ASP A 80 -2.36 -23.35 -11.02
C ASP A 80 -3.56 -22.42 -11.18
N ASP A 81 -4.22 -22.05 -10.10
CA ASP A 81 -5.31 -21.08 -10.09
C ASP A 81 -4.84 -19.68 -10.50
N VAL A 82 -3.64 -19.27 -10.10
CA VAL A 82 -3.03 -17.99 -10.52
C VAL A 82 -2.66 -18.07 -12.01
N LEU A 83 -2.04 -19.17 -12.48
CA LEU A 83 -1.74 -19.38 -13.90
C LEU A 83 -3.01 -19.35 -14.76
N HIS A 84 -4.09 -19.95 -14.26
CA HIS A 84 -5.39 -19.86 -14.93
C HIS A 84 -5.91 -18.41 -14.97
N ALA A 85 -5.83 -17.71 -13.86
CA ALA A 85 -6.25 -16.31 -13.77
C ALA A 85 -5.39 -15.36 -14.64
N MET A 86 -4.13 -15.70 -14.92
CA MET A 86 -3.27 -14.91 -15.80
C MET A 86 -3.80 -14.79 -17.24
N ARG A 87 -4.55 -15.78 -17.72
CA ARG A 87 -5.09 -15.78 -19.09
C ARG A 87 -6.03 -14.61 -19.38
N GLN A 88 -6.63 -14.01 -18.34
CA GLN A 88 -7.48 -12.82 -18.51
C GLN A 88 -6.73 -11.60 -19.07
N PHE A 89 -5.40 -11.58 -18.93
CA PHE A 89 -4.56 -10.49 -19.45
C PHE A 89 -4.06 -10.75 -20.88
N ASP A 90 -4.31 -11.94 -21.46
CA ASP A 90 -3.90 -12.26 -22.84
C ASP A 90 -4.57 -11.28 -23.82
N ASP A 91 -3.78 -10.71 -24.74
CA ASP A 91 -4.18 -9.69 -25.71
C ASP A 91 -4.76 -8.40 -25.08
N ARG A 92 -4.52 -8.16 -23.79
CA ARG A 92 -4.97 -6.98 -23.06
C ARG A 92 -3.85 -5.99 -22.78
N ALA A 93 -4.21 -4.71 -22.63
CA ALA A 93 -3.33 -3.66 -22.15
C ALA A 93 -3.56 -3.43 -20.66
N VAL A 94 -2.48 -3.50 -19.88
CA VAL A 94 -2.52 -3.35 -18.42
C VAL A 94 -1.68 -2.16 -17.99
N LEU A 95 -2.27 -1.24 -17.24
CA LEU A 95 -1.57 -0.09 -16.66
C LEU A 95 -1.40 -0.28 -15.15
N VAL A 96 -0.17 -0.03 -14.67
CA VAL A 96 0.17 -0.10 -13.25
C VAL A 96 0.65 1.27 -12.78
N THR A 97 -0.19 1.98 -11.99
CA THR A 97 0.28 3.19 -11.32
C THR A 97 1.16 2.83 -10.14
N GLY A 98 2.22 3.60 -9.89
CA GLY A 98 3.25 3.20 -8.94
C GLY A 98 4.04 1.97 -9.39
N GLY A 99 4.07 1.69 -10.70
CA GLY A 99 4.65 0.50 -11.29
C GLY A 99 6.15 0.32 -11.04
N SER A 100 6.90 1.38 -10.73
CA SER A 100 8.31 1.30 -10.30
C SER A 100 8.50 1.06 -8.78
N GLY A 101 7.41 0.97 -8.01
CA GLY A 101 7.43 0.58 -6.59
C GLY A 101 7.61 -0.94 -6.40
N SER A 102 7.79 -1.40 -5.14
CA SER A 102 8.03 -2.83 -4.86
C SER A 102 6.93 -3.72 -5.43
N PHE A 103 5.66 -3.42 -5.14
CA PHE A 103 4.53 -4.19 -5.67
C PHE A 103 4.44 -4.09 -7.19
N GLY A 104 4.48 -2.86 -7.73
CA GLY A 104 4.34 -2.64 -9.18
C GLY A 104 5.40 -3.36 -9.99
N ARG A 105 6.67 -3.34 -9.54
CA ARG A 105 7.78 -4.07 -10.16
C ARG A 105 7.49 -5.57 -10.23
N ARG A 106 7.12 -6.19 -9.11
CA ARG A 106 6.81 -7.63 -9.05
C ARG A 106 5.59 -7.99 -9.91
N PHE A 107 4.55 -7.16 -9.89
CA PHE A 107 3.36 -7.38 -10.71
C PHE A 107 3.68 -7.32 -12.21
N VAL A 108 4.45 -6.32 -12.64
CA VAL A 108 4.89 -6.17 -14.04
C VAL A 108 5.77 -7.34 -14.47
N GLU A 109 6.73 -7.73 -13.63
CA GLU A 109 7.59 -8.89 -13.89
C GLU A 109 6.75 -10.18 -14.04
N THR A 110 5.79 -10.41 -13.15
CA THR A 110 4.87 -11.56 -13.21
C THR A 110 4.05 -11.56 -14.50
N LEU A 111 3.54 -10.39 -14.93
CA LEU A 111 2.83 -10.26 -16.22
C LEU A 111 3.73 -10.58 -17.42
N LEU A 112 4.98 -10.09 -17.42
CA LEU A 112 5.92 -10.36 -18.51
C LEU A 112 6.23 -11.84 -18.64
N GLN A 113 6.41 -12.53 -17.52
CA GLN A 113 6.79 -13.94 -17.50
C GLN A 113 5.63 -14.90 -17.78
N HIS A 114 4.41 -14.58 -17.34
CA HIS A 114 3.32 -15.54 -17.25
C HIS A 114 2.06 -15.14 -18.01
N SER A 115 2.04 -14.03 -18.78
CA SER A 115 0.91 -13.64 -19.63
C SER A 115 1.34 -13.26 -21.04
N ARG A 116 0.37 -13.26 -21.96
CA ARG A 116 0.50 -12.71 -23.31
C ARG A 116 -0.15 -11.34 -23.42
N ALA A 117 -0.07 -10.52 -22.35
CA ALA A 117 -0.55 -9.14 -22.39
C ALA A 117 0.07 -8.40 -23.59
N ARG A 118 -0.76 -7.74 -24.41
CA ARG A 118 -0.29 -7.03 -25.59
C ARG A 118 0.51 -5.77 -25.24
N ARG A 119 0.24 -5.15 -24.09
CA ARG A 119 0.91 -3.94 -23.62
C ARG A 119 0.89 -3.86 -22.09
N ILE A 120 2.02 -3.59 -21.48
CA ILE A 120 2.19 -3.40 -20.06
C ILE A 120 2.74 -1.99 -19.82
N ILE A 121 1.97 -1.15 -19.14
CA ILE A 121 2.26 0.26 -18.95
C ILE A 121 2.64 0.51 -17.49
N VAL A 122 3.87 0.98 -17.28
CA VAL A 122 4.37 1.46 -15.99
C VAL A 122 4.13 2.96 -15.91
N PHE A 123 3.35 3.40 -14.93
CA PHE A 123 3.08 4.81 -14.68
C PHE A 123 3.61 5.20 -13.30
N SER A 124 4.63 6.05 -13.25
CA SER A 124 5.18 6.58 -12.00
C SER A 124 6.02 7.84 -12.22
N ARG A 125 6.35 8.54 -11.13
CA ARG A 125 6.97 9.87 -11.17
C ARG A 125 8.48 9.85 -11.39
N ASP A 126 9.14 8.79 -10.96
CA ASP A 126 10.58 8.71 -10.77
C ASP A 126 11.23 8.12 -12.03
N GLU A 127 11.88 8.97 -12.81
CA GLU A 127 12.60 8.60 -14.04
C GLU A 127 13.70 7.57 -13.77
N TYR A 128 14.47 7.75 -12.71
CA TYR A 128 15.58 6.86 -12.41
C TYR A 128 15.09 5.45 -12.07
N LYS A 129 13.99 5.33 -11.33
CA LYS A 129 13.37 4.02 -11.07
C LYS A 129 12.78 3.38 -12.33
N HIS A 130 12.33 4.16 -13.30
CA HIS A 130 11.93 3.64 -14.61
C HIS A 130 13.13 3.03 -15.34
N TYR A 131 14.25 3.75 -15.37
CA TYR A 131 15.49 3.25 -15.95
C TYR A 131 15.97 1.97 -15.27
N GLU A 132 16.06 1.94 -13.92
CA GLU A 132 16.42 0.73 -13.16
C GLU A 132 15.47 -0.45 -13.46
N LEU A 133 14.16 -0.18 -13.55
CA LEU A 133 13.16 -1.21 -13.83
C LEU A 133 13.33 -1.74 -15.25
N GLN A 134 13.57 -0.89 -16.22
CA GLN A 134 13.79 -1.29 -17.60
C GLN A 134 15.03 -2.20 -17.72
N GLN A 135 16.16 -1.79 -17.15
CA GLN A 135 17.37 -2.61 -17.10
C GLN A 135 17.15 -3.97 -16.46
N HIS A 136 16.41 -3.99 -15.34
CA HIS A 136 16.09 -5.23 -14.63
C HIS A 136 15.21 -6.19 -15.47
N LEU A 137 14.27 -5.66 -16.25
CA LEU A 137 13.33 -6.44 -17.04
C LEU A 137 13.83 -6.75 -18.47
N GLU A 138 14.92 -6.15 -18.92
CA GLU A 138 15.48 -6.36 -20.27
C GLU A 138 15.67 -7.84 -20.63
N PRO A 139 16.17 -8.72 -19.71
CA PRO A 139 16.32 -10.14 -20.01
C PRO A 139 15.01 -10.89 -20.27
N LEU A 140 13.87 -10.33 -19.83
CA LEU A 140 12.52 -10.92 -20.04
C LEU A 140 11.84 -10.45 -21.32
N GLY A 141 12.48 -9.53 -22.08
CA GLY A 141 11.90 -8.88 -23.26
C GLY A 141 10.96 -7.73 -22.86
N THR A 142 11.30 -6.51 -23.32
CA THR A 142 10.58 -5.29 -22.95
C THR A 142 9.75 -4.69 -24.08
N GLU A 143 9.60 -5.39 -25.19
CA GLU A 143 8.90 -4.90 -26.40
C GLU A 143 7.44 -4.53 -26.12
N ARG A 144 6.81 -5.27 -25.19
CA ARG A 144 5.43 -5.04 -24.73
C ARG A 144 5.32 -3.94 -23.67
N MET A 145 6.44 -3.44 -23.17
CA MET A 145 6.48 -2.44 -22.08
C MET A 145 6.31 -1.02 -22.62
N ARG A 146 5.69 -0.17 -21.83
CA ARG A 146 5.63 1.28 -22.02
C ARG A 146 5.88 1.96 -20.68
N PHE A 147 6.79 2.93 -20.67
CA PHE A 147 7.18 3.67 -19.49
C PHE A 147 6.65 5.11 -19.57
N PHE A 148 5.60 5.39 -18.79
CA PHE A 148 5.00 6.72 -18.71
C PHE A 148 5.43 7.42 -17.42
N ILE A 149 6.29 8.43 -17.54
CA ILE A 149 6.57 9.34 -16.43
C ILE A 149 5.34 10.21 -16.21
N GLY A 150 4.80 10.20 -15.00
CA GLY A 150 3.62 10.98 -14.62
C GLY A 150 3.26 10.82 -13.15
N ASP A 151 2.54 11.82 -12.65
CA ASP A 151 2.00 11.84 -11.29
C ASP A 151 0.50 11.53 -11.34
N VAL A 152 -0.01 10.70 -10.41
CA VAL A 152 -1.45 10.40 -10.32
C VAL A 152 -2.29 11.64 -9.96
N ARG A 153 -1.65 12.71 -9.47
CA ARG A 153 -2.29 14.00 -9.24
C ARG A 153 -2.59 14.78 -10.53
N ASP A 154 -1.95 14.40 -11.62
CA ASP A 154 -2.16 14.96 -12.95
C ASP A 154 -3.17 14.10 -13.73
N GLY A 155 -4.42 14.55 -13.74
CA GLY A 155 -5.53 13.83 -14.39
C GLY A 155 -5.38 13.78 -15.91
N ASP A 156 -4.87 14.84 -16.55
CA ASP A 156 -4.71 14.89 -18.01
C ASP A 156 -3.61 13.91 -18.46
N ARG A 157 -2.52 13.82 -17.69
CA ARG A 157 -1.46 12.84 -17.95
C ARG A 157 -1.94 11.41 -17.78
N LEU A 158 -2.78 11.14 -16.76
CA LEU A 158 -3.41 9.82 -16.57
C LEU A 158 -4.35 9.48 -17.72
N GLU A 159 -5.15 10.43 -18.20
CA GLU A 159 -6.08 10.23 -19.32
C GLU A 159 -5.33 9.81 -20.59
N ILE A 160 -4.19 10.46 -20.89
CA ILE A 160 -3.34 10.06 -22.00
C ILE A 160 -2.77 8.65 -21.79
N ALA A 161 -2.30 8.33 -20.58
CA ALA A 161 -1.66 7.05 -20.28
C ALA A 161 -2.66 5.86 -20.29
N THR A 162 -3.95 6.13 -20.05
CA THR A 162 -5.01 5.11 -20.00
C THR A 162 -5.70 4.85 -21.34
N ARG A 163 -5.27 5.49 -22.43
CA ARG A 163 -5.83 5.24 -23.78
C ARG A 163 -5.66 3.79 -24.19
N GLU A 164 -6.73 3.14 -24.61
CA GLU A 164 -6.77 1.72 -24.99
C GLU A 164 -6.24 0.76 -23.91
N VAL A 165 -6.40 1.11 -22.64
CA VAL A 165 -6.08 0.26 -21.51
C VAL A 165 -7.31 -0.56 -21.13
N ASP A 166 -7.12 -1.87 -20.95
CA ASP A 166 -8.19 -2.78 -20.52
C ASP A 166 -8.25 -2.93 -18.99
N TYR A 167 -7.09 -2.94 -18.32
CA TYR A 167 -6.97 -3.19 -16.88
C TYR A 167 -6.07 -2.14 -16.22
N ILE A 168 -6.47 -1.68 -15.04
CA ILE A 168 -5.64 -0.81 -14.19
C ILE A 168 -5.41 -1.46 -12.83
N VAL A 169 -4.13 -1.50 -12.39
CA VAL A 169 -3.74 -1.74 -11.01
C VAL A 169 -3.25 -0.42 -10.40
N HIS A 170 -4.01 0.12 -9.46
CA HIS A 170 -3.65 1.36 -8.79
C HIS A 170 -2.86 1.09 -7.51
N ALA A 171 -1.52 1.15 -7.61
CA ALA A 171 -0.60 0.92 -6.50
C ALA A 171 0.14 2.19 -6.04
N ALA A 172 -0.08 3.33 -6.71
CA ALA A 172 0.53 4.61 -6.32
C ALA A 172 -0.08 5.16 -5.03
N ALA A 173 0.73 5.39 -4.01
CA ALA A 173 0.31 6.03 -2.77
C ALA A 173 1.51 6.59 -1.99
N LEU A 174 1.26 7.58 -1.13
CA LEU A 174 2.12 7.89 0.00
C LEU A 174 1.71 6.97 1.16
N LYS A 175 2.65 6.16 1.67
CA LYS A 175 2.34 5.09 2.64
C LYS A 175 3.08 5.20 3.98
N GLN A 176 4.04 6.11 4.09
CA GLN A 176 4.82 6.29 5.33
C GLN A 176 4.03 7.14 6.31
N VAL A 177 3.61 6.56 7.45
CA VAL A 177 2.75 7.25 8.43
C VAL A 177 3.37 8.56 8.91
N PRO A 178 4.63 8.62 9.40
CA PRO A 178 5.20 9.89 9.86
C PRO A 178 5.30 10.94 8.74
N ALA A 179 5.60 10.52 7.51
CA ALA A 179 5.68 11.44 6.38
C ALA A 179 4.29 11.99 5.99
N ALA A 180 3.24 11.16 6.09
CA ALA A 180 1.87 11.56 5.82
C ALA A 180 1.36 12.56 6.87
N GLU A 181 1.62 12.31 8.15
CA GLU A 181 1.27 13.24 9.24
C GLU A 181 1.97 14.59 9.09
N TYR A 182 3.24 14.59 8.70
CA TYR A 182 4.01 15.81 8.48
C TYR A 182 3.60 16.57 7.20
N ASN A 183 3.14 15.84 6.16
CA ASN A 183 2.76 16.41 4.86
C ASN A 183 1.30 16.06 4.51
N PRO A 184 0.31 16.56 5.28
CA PRO A 184 -1.08 16.10 5.16
C PRO A 184 -1.68 16.38 3.78
N PHE A 185 -1.47 17.54 3.21
CA PHE A 185 -2.00 17.91 1.91
C PHE A 185 -1.43 17.06 0.77
N GLU A 186 -0.13 16.75 0.81
CA GLU A 186 0.50 15.89 -0.19
C GLU A 186 0.00 14.45 -0.09
N CYS A 187 -0.27 13.96 1.13
CA CYS A 187 -0.89 12.66 1.36
C CYS A 187 -2.30 12.62 0.76
N MET A 188 -3.15 13.60 1.06
CA MET A 188 -4.51 13.69 0.54
C MET A 188 -4.52 13.85 -0.99
N ARG A 189 -3.71 14.73 -1.55
CA ARG A 189 -3.61 14.91 -3.01
C ARG A 189 -3.18 13.63 -3.72
N THR A 190 -2.19 12.92 -3.19
CA THR A 190 -1.72 11.69 -3.82
C THR A 190 -2.71 10.55 -3.67
N ASN A 191 -3.20 10.30 -2.44
CA ASN A 191 -3.98 9.12 -2.14
C ASN A 191 -5.47 9.28 -2.47
N VAL A 192 -6.03 10.50 -2.36
CA VAL A 192 -7.46 10.77 -2.56
C VAL A 192 -7.72 11.40 -3.92
N THR A 193 -7.09 12.57 -4.23
CA THR A 193 -7.26 13.18 -5.55
C THR A 193 -6.67 12.29 -6.65
N GLY A 194 -5.53 11.61 -6.38
CA GLY A 194 -4.96 10.63 -7.30
C GLY A 194 -5.90 9.46 -7.58
N ALA A 195 -6.64 8.96 -6.58
CA ALA A 195 -7.67 7.93 -6.76
C ALA A 195 -8.82 8.43 -7.63
N GLU A 196 -9.32 9.65 -7.37
CA GLU A 196 -10.33 10.29 -8.19
C GLU A 196 -9.89 10.42 -9.66
N ASN A 197 -8.67 10.89 -9.90
CA ASN A 197 -8.12 11.03 -11.26
C ASN A 197 -8.03 9.70 -11.99
N VAL A 198 -7.63 8.61 -11.29
CA VAL A 198 -7.61 7.26 -11.89
C VAL A 198 -9.03 6.82 -12.27
N VAL A 199 -10.02 7.02 -11.40
CA VAL A 199 -11.43 6.72 -11.69
C VAL A 199 -11.91 7.50 -12.90
N ARG A 200 -11.67 8.81 -12.96
CA ARG A 200 -12.06 9.67 -14.08
C ARG A 200 -11.42 9.23 -15.40
N ALA A 201 -10.12 8.98 -15.39
CA ALA A 201 -9.39 8.52 -16.57
C ALA A 201 -9.90 7.14 -17.04
N ALA A 202 -10.18 6.23 -16.12
CA ALA A 202 -10.72 4.91 -16.42
C ALA A 202 -12.12 4.99 -17.05
N LEU A 203 -13.02 5.83 -16.50
CA LEU A 203 -14.36 6.05 -17.05
C LEU A 203 -14.32 6.68 -18.44
N ARG A 204 -13.47 7.68 -18.68
CA ARG A 204 -13.34 8.36 -19.99
C ARG A 204 -12.77 7.46 -21.08
N ASN A 205 -11.87 6.55 -20.72
CA ASN A 205 -11.24 5.63 -21.68
C ASN A 205 -11.87 4.24 -21.72
N ASN A 206 -13.03 4.02 -21.07
CA ASN A 206 -13.75 2.74 -21.04
C ASN A 206 -12.87 1.56 -20.62
N VAL A 207 -12.07 1.75 -19.57
CA VAL A 207 -11.26 0.67 -18.97
C VAL A 207 -12.18 -0.41 -18.43
N ASN A 208 -11.90 -1.68 -18.68
CA ASN A 208 -12.80 -2.75 -18.28
C ASN A 208 -12.78 -3.01 -16.77
N ARG A 209 -11.60 -3.10 -16.16
CA ARG A 209 -11.44 -3.47 -14.73
C ARG A 209 -10.36 -2.62 -14.07
N VAL A 210 -10.63 -2.19 -12.85
CA VAL A 210 -9.69 -1.43 -12.01
C VAL A 210 -9.64 -2.05 -10.62
N ILE A 211 -8.45 -2.44 -10.18
CA ILE A 211 -8.20 -2.82 -8.77
C ILE A 211 -7.29 -1.78 -8.13
N ALA A 212 -7.74 -1.23 -7.01
CA ALA A 212 -6.94 -0.36 -6.16
C ALA A 212 -6.35 -1.13 -4.97
N LEU A 213 -5.07 -0.92 -4.70
CA LEU A 213 -4.43 -1.49 -3.52
C LEU A 213 -4.74 -0.66 -2.28
N SER A 214 -5.16 -1.32 -1.22
CA SER A 214 -5.44 -0.75 0.09
C SER A 214 -4.57 -1.38 1.18
N THR A 215 -4.91 -1.15 2.43
CA THR A 215 -4.10 -1.54 3.59
C THR A 215 -5.01 -1.82 4.79
N ASP A 216 -4.53 -2.64 5.73
CA ASP A 216 -5.09 -2.85 7.07
C ASP A 216 -5.28 -1.53 7.85
N LYS A 217 -4.49 -0.50 7.53
CA LYS A 217 -4.58 0.82 8.16
C LYS A 217 -5.79 1.64 7.71
N ALA A 218 -6.46 1.25 6.61
CA ALA A 218 -7.72 1.84 6.15
C ALA A 218 -8.94 1.35 6.97
N ALA A 219 -8.84 0.19 7.62
CA ALA A 219 -9.87 -0.29 8.55
C ALA A 219 -9.69 0.37 9.93
N ASN A 220 -10.69 1.10 10.43
CA ASN A 220 -10.62 1.86 11.69
C ASN A 220 -9.35 2.73 11.79
N PRO A 221 -9.16 3.71 10.88
CA PRO A 221 -7.91 4.47 10.78
C PRO A 221 -7.67 5.36 12.00
N ILE A 222 -6.44 5.37 12.51
CA ILE A 222 -5.98 6.25 13.60
C ILE A 222 -4.87 7.20 13.15
N ASN A 223 -4.55 7.21 11.86
CA ASN A 223 -3.54 8.10 11.26
C ASN A 223 -4.02 8.56 9.89
N LEU A 224 -3.40 9.63 9.38
CA LEU A 224 -3.78 10.26 8.13
C LEU A 224 -3.59 9.33 6.91
N TYR A 225 -2.53 8.52 6.90
CA TYR A 225 -2.34 7.54 5.83
C TYR A 225 -3.54 6.59 5.76
N GLY A 226 -3.94 6.00 6.89
CA GLY A 226 -5.11 5.12 6.96
C GLY A 226 -6.40 5.83 6.53
N ALA A 227 -6.64 7.04 7.05
CA ALA A 227 -7.80 7.86 6.69
C ALA A 227 -7.84 8.18 5.17
N SER A 228 -6.70 8.56 4.58
CA SER A 228 -6.60 8.82 3.14
C SER A 228 -6.86 7.56 2.30
N LYS A 229 -6.42 6.39 2.77
CA LYS A 229 -6.68 5.11 2.09
C LYS A 229 -8.14 4.67 2.24
N LEU A 230 -8.78 4.91 3.39
CA LEU A 230 -10.22 4.70 3.54
C LEU A 230 -11.01 5.57 2.57
N ALA A 231 -10.66 6.87 2.45
CA ALA A 231 -11.29 7.77 1.48
C ALA A 231 -11.10 7.26 0.03
N SER A 232 -9.88 6.83 -0.33
CA SER A 232 -9.58 6.18 -1.61
C SER A 232 -10.43 4.93 -1.85
N ASP A 233 -10.55 4.03 -0.87
CA ASP A 233 -11.37 2.82 -0.96
C ASP A 233 -12.83 3.18 -1.28
N LYS A 234 -13.40 4.17 -0.57
CA LYS A 234 -14.79 4.64 -0.81
C LYS A 234 -14.97 5.26 -2.20
N ILE A 235 -13.95 5.96 -2.75
CA ILE A 235 -13.97 6.51 -4.11
C ILE A 235 -14.04 5.36 -5.13
N PHE A 236 -13.19 4.33 -5.04
CA PHE A 236 -13.21 3.21 -5.98
C PHE A 236 -14.50 2.39 -5.87
N ILE A 237 -15.02 2.17 -4.66
CA ILE A 237 -16.29 1.49 -4.46
C ILE A 237 -17.43 2.29 -5.13
N ALA A 238 -17.54 3.58 -4.81
CA ALA A 238 -18.59 4.46 -5.34
C ALA A 238 -18.49 4.66 -6.86
N ALA A 239 -17.31 4.51 -7.47
CA ALA A 239 -17.09 4.65 -8.91
C ALA A 239 -17.95 3.70 -9.75
N ASN A 240 -18.36 2.56 -9.20
CA ASN A 240 -19.26 1.62 -9.87
C ASN A 240 -20.66 2.23 -10.16
N ASN A 241 -21.12 3.18 -9.33
CA ASN A 241 -22.37 3.90 -9.58
C ASN A 241 -22.25 4.92 -10.72
N MET A 242 -21.00 5.33 -11.08
CA MET A 242 -20.72 6.25 -12.16
C MET A 242 -20.45 5.55 -13.50
N ALA A 243 -20.38 4.22 -13.52
CA ALA A 243 -20.09 3.42 -14.71
C ALA A 243 -21.15 3.54 -15.82
N GLY A 244 -22.38 3.95 -15.48
CA GLY A 244 -23.47 4.08 -16.44
C GLY A 244 -23.80 2.78 -17.14
N LYS A 245 -23.83 2.80 -18.48
CA LYS A 245 -24.08 1.62 -19.31
C LYS A 245 -22.83 0.80 -19.67
N THR A 246 -21.64 1.25 -19.24
CA THR A 246 -20.37 0.55 -19.51
C THR A 246 -20.22 -0.65 -18.58
N ASP A 247 -19.43 -1.64 -19.01
CA ASP A 247 -19.12 -2.81 -18.17
C ASP A 247 -17.88 -2.61 -17.29
N ILE A 248 -17.48 -1.35 -17.06
CA ILE A 248 -16.36 -1.04 -16.17
C ILE A 248 -16.68 -1.45 -14.73
N ARG A 249 -15.71 -2.06 -14.06
CA ARG A 249 -15.83 -2.45 -12.65
C ARG A 249 -14.60 -2.01 -11.86
N PHE A 250 -14.85 -1.53 -10.66
CA PHE A 250 -13.84 -1.10 -9.71
C PHE A 250 -13.93 -1.97 -8.46
N ALA A 251 -12.80 -2.43 -7.95
CA ALA A 251 -12.70 -3.14 -6.68
C ALA A 251 -11.46 -2.72 -5.92
N VAL A 252 -11.38 -3.12 -4.67
CA VAL A 252 -10.28 -2.82 -3.76
C VAL A 252 -9.68 -4.13 -3.26
N VAL A 253 -8.36 -4.19 -3.12
CA VAL A 253 -7.64 -5.27 -2.43
C VAL A 253 -7.00 -4.68 -1.19
N ARG A 254 -7.33 -5.22 -0.01
CA ARG A 254 -6.82 -4.80 1.29
C ARG A 254 -5.98 -5.92 1.89
N TYR A 255 -4.70 -5.66 2.18
CA TYR A 255 -3.82 -6.63 2.84
C TYR A 255 -2.91 -5.95 3.87
N GLY A 256 -2.24 -6.76 4.68
CA GLY A 256 -1.37 -6.33 5.79
C GLY A 256 0.04 -5.94 5.36
N ASN A 257 1.01 -6.24 6.23
CA ASN A 257 2.40 -5.88 5.99
C ASN A 257 3.02 -6.80 4.94
N VAL A 258 3.62 -6.20 3.92
CA VAL A 258 4.37 -6.95 2.88
C VAL A 258 5.81 -7.13 3.34
N VAL A 259 6.25 -8.38 3.40
CA VAL A 259 7.62 -8.78 3.78
C VAL A 259 8.63 -8.13 2.85
N GLY A 260 9.71 -7.60 3.42
CA GLY A 260 10.78 -6.99 2.64
C GLY A 260 10.43 -5.69 1.91
N SER A 261 9.21 -5.14 2.11
CA SER A 261 8.85 -3.87 1.48
C SER A 261 9.74 -2.73 1.99
N ARG A 262 10.10 -1.78 1.11
CA ARG A 262 10.95 -0.64 1.45
C ARG A 262 10.40 0.15 2.63
N GLY A 263 11.26 0.39 3.65
CA GLY A 263 10.93 1.13 4.87
C GLY A 263 10.07 0.35 5.87
N SER A 264 10.01 -0.99 5.77
CA SER A 264 9.37 -1.86 6.76
C SER A 264 10.35 -2.32 7.85
N VAL A 265 9.81 -2.96 8.90
CA VAL A 265 10.58 -3.40 10.08
C VAL A 265 11.66 -4.42 9.74
N ILE A 266 11.43 -5.30 8.77
CA ILE A 266 12.39 -6.36 8.39
C ILE A 266 13.70 -5.77 7.82
N PRO A 267 13.70 -4.92 6.78
CA PRO A 267 14.91 -4.24 6.35
C PRO A 267 15.58 -3.40 7.45
N PHE A 268 14.76 -2.81 8.35
CA PHE A 268 15.26 -2.03 9.47
C PHE A 268 16.03 -2.91 10.47
N PHE A 269 15.48 -4.05 10.90
CA PHE A 269 16.16 -4.97 11.81
C PHE A 269 17.41 -5.56 11.17
N ARG A 270 17.35 -5.96 9.88
CA ARG A 270 18.53 -6.44 9.15
C ARG A 270 19.65 -5.40 9.16
N LYS A 271 19.33 -4.15 8.85
CA LYS A 271 20.30 -3.06 8.88
C LYS A 271 20.95 -2.91 10.26
N LEU A 272 20.17 -2.94 11.34
CA LEU A 272 20.70 -2.84 12.70
C LEU A 272 21.63 -3.99 13.04
N VAL A 273 21.29 -5.22 12.68
CA VAL A 273 22.13 -6.40 12.88
C VAL A 273 23.43 -6.29 12.09
N ASP A 274 23.36 -5.88 10.82
CA ASP A 274 24.53 -5.70 9.96
C ASP A 274 25.47 -4.59 10.46
N GLU A 275 24.93 -3.55 11.09
CA GLU A 275 25.67 -2.44 11.71
C GLU A 275 26.21 -2.79 13.11
N GLY A 276 25.92 -3.98 13.65
CA GLY A 276 26.42 -4.44 14.94
C GLY A 276 25.70 -3.78 16.14
N ALA A 277 24.41 -3.52 16.02
CA ALA A 277 23.61 -2.97 17.12
C ALA A 277 23.69 -3.89 18.37
N ASP A 278 23.65 -3.28 19.56
CA ASP A 278 23.66 -3.96 20.85
C ASP A 278 22.28 -4.42 21.32
N HIS A 279 21.20 -3.97 20.64
CA HIS A 279 19.82 -4.36 20.92
C HIS A 279 18.92 -4.11 19.69
N LEU A 280 17.76 -4.76 19.66
CA LEU A 280 16.70 -4.46 18.69
C LEU A 280 15.59 -3.63 19.35
N PRO A 281 15.25 -2.45 18.79
CA PRO A 281 14.14 -1.63 19.30
C PRO A 281 12.80 -2.22 18.86
N ILE A 282 11.91 -2.48 19.81
CA ILE A 282 10.54 -2.88 19.58
C ILE A 282 9.59 -1.82 20.13
N THR A 283 8.46 -1.64 19.47
CA THR A 283 7.51 -0.58 19.84
C THR A 283 6.70 -0.95 21.09
N ASP A 284 6.21 -2.20 21.15
CA ASP A 284 5.45 -2.78 22.26
C ASP A 284 5.48 -4.31 22.13
N GLU A 285 5.63 -5.02 23.26
CA GLU A 285 5.73 -6.49 23.29
C GLU A 285 4.45 -7.19 22.83
N ARG A 286 3.30 -6.56 23.00
CA ARG A 286 1.98 -7.07 22.63
C ARG A 286 1.68 -6.90 21.15
N MET A 287 2.47 -6.12 20.43
CA MET A 287 2.18 -5.71 19.07
C MET A 287 2.16 -6.88 18.09
N THR A 288 1.09 -6.97 17.30
CA THR A 288 0.91 -8.00 16.27
C THR A 288 0.71 -7.39 14.89
N ARG A 289 1.13 -8.11 13.85
CA ARG A 289 0.96 -7.71 12.44
C ARG A 289 0.55 -8.90 11.60
N PHE A 290 -0.20 -8.63 10.53
CA PHE A 290 -0.40 -9.58 9.43
C PHE A 290 0.78 -9.56 8.48
N TRP A 291 1.09 -10.73 7.88
CA TRP A 291 2.24 -10.88 6.99
C TRP A 291 1.87 -11.55 5.67
N ILE A 292 2.36 -10.98 4.57
CA ILE A 292 2.18 -11.50 3.22
C ILE A 292 3.48 -11.29 2.44
N THR A 293 3.88 -12.24 1.57
CA THR A 293 4.99 -11.99 0.64
C THR A 293 4.54 -11.08 -0.50
N LEU A 294 5.50 -10.48 -1.18
CA LEU A 294 5.21 -9.65 -2.33
C LEU A 294 4.54 -10.44 -3.44
N GLN A 295 5.00 -11.68 -3.69
CA GLN A 295 4.42 -12.56 -4.70
C GLN A 295 3.00 -13.01 -4.34
N GLN A 296 2.75 -13.37 -3.08
CA GLN A 296 1.40 -13.71 -2.61
C GLN A 296 0.43 -12.53 -2.79
N GLY A 297 0.89 -11.29 -2.50
CA GLY A 297 0.11 -10.07 -2.75
C GLY A 297 -0.22 -9.86 -4.23
N VAL A 298 0.74 -10.13 -5.13
CA VAL A 298 0.54 -10.09 -6.59
C VAL A 298 -0.46 -11.16 -7.02
N ASN A 299 -0.28 -12.40 -6.57
CA ASN A 299 -1.19 -13.52 -6.89
C ASN A 299 -2.62 -13.22 -6.45
N PHE A 300 -2.77 -12.64 -5.26
CA PHE A 300 -4.07 -12.27 -4.72
C PHE A 300 -4.77 -11.20 -5.57
N VAL A 301 -4.04 -10.19 -6.08
CA VAL A 301 -4.59 -9.19 -7.00
C VAL A 301 -5.01 -9.84 -8.32
N ILE A 302 -4.18 -10.72 -8.88
CA ILE A 302 -4.47 -11.42 -10.14
C ILE A 302 -5.76 -12.24 -10.02
N THR A 303 -5.89 -13.04 -8.96
CA THR A 303 -7.11 -13.86 -8.74
C THR A 303 -8.33 -12.99 -8.38
N SER A 304 -8.15 -11.83 -7.74
CA SER A 304 -9.25 -10.91 -7.45
C SER A 304 -9.86 -10.31 -8.73
N PHE A 305 -9.07 -10.07 -9.79
CA PHE A 305 -9.62 -9.62 -11.08
C PHE A 305 -10.61 -10.60 -11.70
N THR A 306 -10.43 -11.92 -11.53
CA THR A 306 -11.36 -12.92 -12.07
C THR A 306 -12.67 -12.98 -11.28
N MET A 307 -12.63 -12.58 -10.02
CA MET A 307 -13.77 -12.67 -9.12
C MET A 307 -14.61 -11.38 -9.05
N MET A 308 -13.99 -10.22 -9.30
CA MET A 308 -14.62 -8.91 -9.07
C MET A 308 -15.90 -8.71 -9.88
N ARG A 309 -16.92 -8.19 -9.23
CA ARG A 309 -18.23 -7.80 -9.80
C ARG A 309 -18.45 -6.29 -9.76
N GLY A 310 -17.65 -5.58 -8.96
CA GLY A 310 -17.65 -4.11 -8.79
C GLY A 310 -18.09 -3.68 -7.39
N GLY A 311 -17.20 -3.00 -6.67
CA GLY A 311 -17.46 -2.44 -5.35
C GLY A 311 -16.97 -3.28 -4.18
N GLU A 312 -16.41 -4.48 -4.42
CA GLU A 312 -15.87 -5.32 -3.37
C GLU A 312 -14.58 -4.79 -2.78
N ILE A 313 -14.35 -5.13 -1.50
CA ILE A 313 -13.03 -5.12 -0.89
C ILE A 313 -12.63 -6.57 -0.65
N PHE A 314 -11.64 -7.06 -1.37
CA PHE A 314 -11.04 -8.38 -1.18
C PHE A 314 -9.98 -8.33 -0.08
N VAL A 315 -10.07 -9.24 0.88
CA VAL A 315 -9.16 -9.34 2.03
C VAL A 315 -8.60 -10.75 2.11
N PRO A 316 -7.29 -10.98 1.92
CA PRO A 316 -6.72 -12.32 1.98
C PRO A 316 -6.71 -12.85 3.43
N LYS A 317 -6.91 -14.14 3.58
CA LYS A 317 -6.62 -14.85 4.84
C LYS A 317 -5.12 -15.09 4.90
N ILE A 318 -4.45 -14.31 5.73
CA ILE A 318 -2.99 -14.34 5.87
C ILE A 318 -2.59 -14.43 7.34
N PRO A 319 -1.43 -15.04 7.64
CA PRO A 319 -0.99 -15.27 9.00
C PRO A 319 -0.61 -13.99 9.74
N SER A 320 -0.64 -14.09 11.07
CA SER A 320 -0.20 -13.08 12.01
C SER A 320 1.10 -13.49 12.72
N MET A 321 1.83 -12.50 13.26
CA MET A 321 2.99 -12.72 14.11
C MET A 321 3.15 -11.55 15.09
N ARG A 322 3.68 -11.83 16.29
CA ARG A 322 4.09 -10.78 17.22
C ARG A 322 5.40 -10.16 16.76
N ILE A 323 5.58 -8.87 17.00
CA ILE A 323 6.83 -8.16 16.64
C ILE A 323 8.02 -8.68 17.46
N VAL A 324 7.80 -9.11 18.69
CA VAL A 324 8.85 -9.75 19.52
C VAL A 324 9.36 -11.04 18.90
N ASP A 325 8.47 -11.91 18.40
CA ASP A 325 8.84 -13.18 17.77
C ASP A 325 9.60 -12.93 16.47
N LEU A 326 9.18 -11.92 15.69
CA LEU A 326 9.90 -11.46 14.51
C LEU A 326 11.34 -11.03 14.87
N ALA A 327 11.51 -10.18 15.89
CA ALA A 327 12.82 -9.67 16.31
C ALA A 327 13.73 -10.81 16.79
N GLN A 328 13.21 -11.75 17.58
CA GLN A 328 13.94 -12.93 18.04
C GLN A 328 14.37 -13.86 16.92
N CYS A 329 13.57 -13.98 15.84
CA CYS A 329 13.97 -14.75 14.66
C CYS A 329 15.15 -14.11 13.90
N PHE A 330 15.26 -12.77 13.94
CA PHE A 330 16.35 -12.03 13.29
C PHE A 330 17.65 -12.07 14.09
N ALA A 331 17.56 -11.92 15.40
CA ALA A 331 18.73 -11.83 16.27
C ALA A 331 18.38 -12.39 17.65
N PRO A 332 18.40 -13.73 17.80
CA PRO A 332 18.00 -14.41 19.04
C PRO A 332 18.85 -14.01 20.26
N ASP A 333 20.12 -13.65 20.02
CA ASP A 333 21.08 -13.29 21.06
C ASP A 333 21.06 -11.80 21.43
N LEU A 334 20.33 -10.95 20.67
CA LEU A 334 20.25 -9.53 20.96
C LEU A 334 19.07 -9.22 21.91
N PRO A 335 19.30 -8.43 22.96
CA PRO A 335 18.22 -7.99 23.85
C PRO A 335 17.23 -7.11 23.09
N LEU A 336 15.95 -7.21 23.48
CA LEU A 336 14.90 -6.36 22.96
C LEU A 336 14.75 -5.13 23.87
N ARG A 337 14.64 -3.95 23.26
CA ARG A 337 14.40 -2.69 23.99
C ARG A 337 13.06 -2.09 23.57
N VAL A 338 12.13 -1.98 24.53
CA VAL A 338 10.85 -1.30 24.28
C VAL A 338 11.06 0.21 24.16
N VAL A 339 10.68 0.77 23.01
CA VAL A 339 10.84 2.21 22.71
C VAL A 339 9.53 2.99 22.77
N GLY A 340 8.40 2.32 22.98
CA GLY A 340 7.08 2.92 23.03
C GLY A 340 6.36 2.98 21.68
N ILE A 341 5.03 3.06 21.71
CA ILE A 341 4.18 3.13 20.53
C ILE A 341 4.31 4.52 19.90
N ARG A 342 4.53 4.56 18.59
CA ARG A 342 4.63 5.82 17.84
C ARG A 342 3.24 6.44 17.63
N PRO A 343 3.12 7.77 17.55
CA PRO A 343 1.86 8.41 17.17
C PRO A 343 1.28 7.82 15.87
N GLY A 344 0.01 7.47 15.88
CA GLY A 344 -0.68 6.89 14.73
C GLY A 344 -0.36 5.41 14.45
N GLU A 345 0.32 4.70 15.35
CA GLU A 345 0.62 3.28 15.23
C GLU A 345 -0.33 2.45 16.10
N LYS A 346 -0.99 1.45 15.50
CA LYS A 346 -1.89 0.53 16.21
C LYS A 346 -1.12 -0.57 16.92
N LEU A 347 -1.63 -1.01 18.07
CA LEU A 347 -1.14 -2.20 18.74
C LEU A 347 -1.40 -3.45 17.89
N HIS A 348 -2.63 -3.59 17.39
CA HIS A 348 -3.07 -4.68 16.53
C HIS A 348 -3.70 -4.11 15.26
N GLU A 349 -3.49 -4.76 14.13
CA GLU A 349 -4.10 -4.36 12.86
C GLU A 349 -5.43 -5.11 12.64
N VAL A 350 -6.33 -4.45 11.91
CA VAL A 350 -7.66 -5.00 11.57
C VAL A 350 -7.82 -4.92 10.06
N MET A 351 -8.31 -5.98 9.43
CA MET A 351 -8.61 -6.01 8.00
C MET A 351 -10.11 -6.10 7.70
N VAL A 352 -10.90 -6.76 8.57
CA VAL A 352 -12.37 -6.71 8.55
C VAL A 352 -12.81 -6.18 9.91
N THR A 353 -13.56 -5.09 9.92
CA THR A 353 -14.09 -4.48 11.15
C THR A 353 -15.39 -5.16 11.58
N GLU A 354 -15.80 -4.99 12.84
CA GLU A 354 -17.09 -5.49 13.32
C GLU A 354 -18.26 -4.91 12.52
N ASP A 355 -18.18 -3.64 12.11
CA ASP A 355 -19.18 -2.99 11.27
C ASP A 355 -19.23 -3.55 9.85
N ASP A 356 -18.08 -3.97 9.29
CA ASP A 356 -18.00 -4.62 7.98
C ASP A 356 -18.62 -6.03 7.98
N SER A 357 -18.76 -6.68 9.14
CA SER A 357 -19.19 -8.09 9.26
C SER A 357 -20.51 -8.38 8.56
N ARG A 358 -21.47 -7.46 8.65
CA ARG A 358 -22.81 -7.58 8.03
C ARG A 358 -22.78 -7.71 6.49
N LEU A 359 -21.71 -7.20 5.87
CA LEU A 359 -21.50 -7.22 4.43
C LEU A 359 -20.34 -8.13 4.03
N THR A 360 -19.84 -8.96 4.95
CA THR A 360 -18.66 -9.79 4.70
C THR A 360 -19.04 -11.23 4.40
N LEU A 361 -18.51 -11.72 3.30
CA LEU A 361 -18.54 -13.13 2.91
C LEU A 361 -17.18 -13.77 3.16
N GLU A 362 -17.20 -15.03 3.58
CA GLU A 362 -16.03 -15.86 3.77
C GLU A 362 -15.91 -16.90 2.66
N LEU A 363 -14.76 -16.95 1.99
CA LEU A 363 -14.31 -17.97 1.07
C LEU A 363 -13.13 -18.74 1.65
N ALA A 364 -12.63 -19.73 0.96
CA ALA A 364 -11.54 -20.58 1.45
C ALA A 364 -10.27 -19.75 1.75
N ASP A 365 -9.88 -18.84 0.84
CA ASP A 365 -8.62 -18.10 0.86
C ASP A 365 -8.78 -16.60 1.21
N ARG A 366 -10.02 -16.09 1.27
CA ARG A 366 -10.30 -14.66 1.43
C ARG A 366 -11.62 -14.34 2.08
N TYR A 367 -11.73 -13.11 2.55
CA TYR A 367 -12.99 -12.45 2.85
C TYR A 367 -13.31 -11.47 1.72
N VAL A 368 -14.61 -11.26 1.46
CA VAL A 368 -15.12 -10.29 0.50
C VAL A 368 -16.09 -9.38 1.25
N ILE A 369 -15.73 -8.10 1.40
CA ILE A 369 -16.62 -7.10 1.93
C ILE A 369 -17.42 -6.55 0.75
N GLU A 370 -18.73 -6.79 0.75
CA GLU A 370 -19.64 -6.39 -0.32
C GLU A 370 -19.98 -4.90 -0.24
N PRO A 371 -20.25 -4.23 -1.38
CA PRO A 371 -20.78 -2.87 -1.34
C PRO A 371 -22.24 -2.85 -0.90
N ALA A 372 -22.63 -1.80 -0.19
CA ALA A 372 -24.02 -1.57 0.21
C ALA A 372 -24.84 -0.92 -0.92
N PHE A 373 -24.86 -1.52 -2.13
CA PHE A 373 -25.61 -1.01 -3.27
C PHE A 373 -26.89 -1.80 -3.52
N ALA A 374 -27.99 -1.14 -3.82
CA ALA A 374 -29.30 -1.78 -4.10
C ALA A 374 -29.25 -2.73 -5.32
N TRP A 375 -28.38 -2.49 -6.29
CA TRP A 375 -28.20 -3.33 -7.47
C TRP A 375 -27.24 -4.51 -7.27
N TRP A 376 -26.55 -4.57 -6.14
CA TRP A 376 -25.58 -5.62 -5.86
C TRP A 376 -26.26 -7.00 -5.73
N GLN A 377 -25.64 -8.02 -6.32
CA GLN A 377 -26.12 -9.39 -6.27
C GLN A 377 -25.08 -10.31 -5.60
N ARG A 378 -25.47 -10.87 -4.47
CA ARG A 378 -24.63 -11.80 -3.68
C ARG A 378 -24.58 -13.20 -4.29
N ALA A 379 -25.60 -13.61 -5.05
CA ALA A 379 -25.76 -14.96 -5.56
C ALA A 379 -24.51 -15.57 -6.24
N PRO A 380 -23.70 -14.84 -7.05
CA PRO A 380 -22.51 -15.42 -7.65
C PRO A 380 -21.46 -15.91 -6.65
N TYR A 381 -21.31 -15.21 -5.51
CA TYR A 381 -20.37 -15.62 -4.46
C TYR A 381 -20.87 -16.80 -3.65
N THR A 382 -22.16 -16.83 -3.32
CA THR A 382 -22.78 -17.97 -2.61
C THR A 382 -22.78 -19.24 -3.47
N ALA A 383 -22.97 -19.13 -4.78
CA ALA A 383 -22.81 -20.23 -5.71
C ALA A 383 -21.38 -20.81 -5.75
N SER A 384 -20.38 -19.99 -5.44
CA SER A 384 -18.98 -20.39 -5.29
C SER A 384 -18.64 -20.89 -3.87
N GLY A 385 -19.63 -21.15 -3.02
CA GLY A 385 -19.45 -21.68 -1.66
C GLY A 385 -19.15 -20.62 -0.59
N ALA A 386 -19.28 -19.32 -0.89
CA ALA A 386 -19.10 -18.26 0.11
C ALA A 386 -20.20 -18.32 1.18
N LYS A 387 -19.79 -18.11 2.43
CA LYS A 387 -20.67 -18.05 3.60
C LYS A 387 -20.63 -16.66 4.21
N THR A 388 -21.73 -16.22 4.80
CA THR A 388 -21.74 -14.99 5.61
C THR A 388 -20.97 -15.24 6.90
N VAL A 389 -20.13 -14.27 7.30
CA VAL A 389 -19.49 -14.32 8.62
C VAL A 389 -20.54 -14.02 9.72
N PRO A 390 -20.31 -14.46 10.98
CA PRO A 390 -21.17 -14.08 12.10
C PRO A 390 -21.26 -12.56 12.30
N ASP A 391 -22.38 -12.08 12.84
CA ASP A 391 -22.49 -10.66 13.25
C ASP A 391 -21.45 -10.35 14.32
N GLY A 392 -20.82 -9.18 14.22
CA GLY A 392 -19.72 -8.79 15.09
C GLY A 392 -18.37 -9.48 14.76
N PHE A 393 -18.29 -10.26 13.68
CA PHE A 393 -17.03 -10.85 13.26
C PHE A 393 -15.97 -9.77 12.99
N ARG A 394 -14.75 -10.06 13.45
CA ARG A 394 -13.59 -9.18 13.26
C ARG A 394 -12.38 -9.99 12.82
N PHE A 395 -11.76 -9.60 11.71
CA PHE A 395 -10.49 -10.18 11.30
C PHE A 395 -9.35 -9.25 11.73
N ALA A 396 -8.69 -9.59 12.84
CA ALA A 396 -7.65 -8.78 13.46
C ALA A 396 -6.40 -9.61 13.75
N SER A 397 -5.23 -8.97 13.73
CA SER A 397 -3.94 -9.64 13.84
C SER A 397 -3.67 -10.30 15.19
N ASN A 398 -4.38 -9.88 16.26
CA ASN A 398 -4.27 -10.49 17.60
C ASN A 398 -5.27 -11.63 17.87
N THR A 399 -6.32 -11.73 17.05
CA THR A 399 -7.37 -12.77 17.20
C THR A 399 -7.38 -13.74 16.01
N ASN A 400 -6.41 -13.61 15.11
CA ASN A 400 -6.23 -14.52 13.98
C ASN A 400 -5.91 -15.93 14.50
N THR A 401 -6.41 -16.94 13.81
CA THR A 401 -6.14 -18.35 14.12
C THR A 401 -4.88 -18.88 13.41
N ASP A 402 -4.44 -18.18 12.38
CA ASP A 402 -3.23 -18.51 11.60
C ASP A 402 -2.05 -17.67 12.09
N TRP A 403 -1.06 -18.32 12.69
CA TRP A 403 0.13 -17.69 13.26
C TRP A 403 1.40 -18.21 12.64
N LEU A 404 2.30 -17.30 12.28
CA LEU A 404 3.67 -17.66 11.88
C LEU A 404 4.49 -17.99 13.13
N ASP A 405 5.14 -19.14 13.07
CA ASP A 405 6.27 -19.49 13.93
C ASP A 405 7.60 -19.07 13.27
N GLY A 406 8.70 -19.35 13.96
CA GLY A 406 10.03 -19.00 13.45
C GLY A 406 10.42 -19.74 12.16
N GLU A 407 9.89 -20.94 11.93
CA GLU A 407 10.12 -21.68 10.68
C GLU A 407 9.28 -21.14 9.54
N GLY A 408 8.01 -20.86 9.79
CA GLY A 408 7.11 -20.18 8.84
C GLY A 408 7.65 -18.83 8.40
N LEU A 409 8.21 -18.03 9.34
CA LEU A 409 8.86 -16.77 9.00
C LEU A 409 10.09 -16.98 8.12
N ARG A 410 10.96 -17.97 8.42
CA ARG A 410 12.15 -18.26 7.59
C ARG A 410 11.77 -18.65 6.18
N ARG A 411 10.73 -19.50 6.02
CA ARG A 411 10.19 -19.84 4.69
C ARG A 411 9.70 -18.59 3.96
N LEU A 412 8.91 -17.77 4.63
CA LEU A 412 8.35 -16.54 4.08
C LEU A 412 9.45 -15.51 3.69
N LEU A 413 10.54 -15.45 4.45
CA LEU A 413 11.72 -14.64 4.12
C LEU A 413 12.48 -15.22 2.91
N ALA A 414 12.62 -16.54 2.80
CA ALA A 414 13.27 -17.18 1.67
C ALA A 414 12.50 -16.97 0.35
N GLU A 415 11.16 -16.88 0.41
CA GLU A 415 10.33 -16.53 -0.76
C GLU A 415 10.43 -15.04 -1.14
N ALA A 416 10.78 -14.16 -0.18
CA ALA A 416 10.77 -12.71 -0.37
C ALA A 416 12.10 -12.16 -0.87
N PHE A 417 13.21 -12.88 -0.67
CA PHE A 417 14.59 -12.48 -0.97
C PHE A 417 15.34 -13.53 -1.78
#